data_c32ff8255bbce2b89463138e46f8e8d2
#
_entry.id   c32ff8255bbce2b89463138e46f8e8d2
#
_cell.length_a   1.000
_cell.length_b   1.000
_cell.length_c   1.000
_cell.angle_alpha   90.00
_cell.angle_beta   90.00
_cell.angle_gamma   90.00
#
_symmetry.space_group_name_H-M   'P 1'
#
loop_
_entity.id
_entity.type
_entity.pdbx_description
1 polymer ?
#
loop_
_entity_poly.entity_id
_entity_poly.type
_entity_poly.pdbx_seq_one_letter_code
_entity_poly.pdbx_strand_id
1 'polypeptide(L)'
;MGLRAYQMKARQEIHKGFEDFNRQLGILPTGGGKTILFSRLAQDYQPQRTLILAHREELITQAVDKLRSSTGLQAQVEMGDDRASLDAPVVVASVQTLMREKRRERWPRDHFGLVVVDEAHHALADSYLNTLGHFDDHAKVLGVTATPDRGDKKNLGRYFENIACEISLLELIQQGWLAPIKVKTVPLGMDLRGVRTTAGDFNADDLGHALEPYLEQIADVLVEHRHRKTLVFLPLIAVSKRFAEICRERGLLAEHIDGQSTERQATLERFRKDEIRVLTNAMLLTEGYDEPSIDCVVCLRPTKVRALYSQIIGRGTRMYGGKDHLLVLDFLWQAEEHSLMRPANLIAEDEADAKALTEKLGGEGDLEEAREEVNADRTRSLTERLSQNRTRRGSVLDPLELAVTLNEAALAEYVPTMAWQAQSPTSKQLDVLKNFGLDTMGVLSKGHASLLLDRLITRRKLGLATPKQVRVMRRYGHGRPETATFEEAKAFLNAQFANH
;
A
#
# COMPACT_ATOMS: atom_id res chain seq x y z
N MET A 1 7.30 -21.78 -3.46
CA MET A 1 6.81 -21.02 -2.27
C MET A 1 5.30 -21.10 -2.18
N GLY A 2 4.75 -21.40 -0.99
CA GLY A 2 3.29 -21.32 -0.75
C GLY A 2 2.81 -19.88 -0.62
N LEU A 3 1.52 -19.63 -0.90
CA LEU A 3 0.89 -18.35 -0.57
C LEU A 3 0.76 -18.18 0.95
N ARG A 4 0.96 -16.97 1.45
CA ARG A 4 0.64 -16.57 2.82
C ARG A 4 -0.88 -16.51 3.00
N ALA A 5 -1.38 -16.57 4.23
CA ALA A 5 -2.82 -16.60 4.51
C ALA A 5 -3.58 -15.42 3.87
N TYR A 6 -3.05 -14.19 3.99
CA TYR A 6 -3.65 -13.02 3.37
C TYR A 6 -3.63 -13.06 1.84
N GLN A 7 -2.59 -13.65 1.22
CA GLN A 7 -2.53 -13.82 -0.23
C GLN A 7 -3.52 -14.88 -0.73
N MET A 8 -3.74 -15.95 0.05
CA MET A 8 -4.78 -16.95 -0.26
C MET A 8 -6.16 -16.31 -0.22
N LYS A 9 -6.43 -15.48 0.80
CA LYS A 9 -7.68 -14.73 0.92
C LYS A 9 -7.85 -13.77 -0.27
N ALA A 10 -6.83 -12.96 -0.58
CA ALA A 10 -6.85 -12.03 -1.72
C ALA A 10 -7.12 -12.75 -3.05
N ARG A 11 -6.46 -13.90 -3.28
CA ARG A 11 -6.70 -14.73 -4.48
C ARG A 11 -8.16 -15.19 -4.57
N GLN A 12 -8.77 -15.63 -3.47
CA GLN A 12 -10.18 -16.04 -3.43
C GLN A 12 -11.13 -14.87 -3.71
N GLU A 13 -10.84 -13.70 -3.12
CA GLU A 13 -11.62 -12.48 -3.32
C GLU A 13 -11.55 -11.99 -4.78
N ILE A 14 -10.38 -12.08 -5.42
CA ILE A 14 -10.20 -11.74 -6.83
C ILE A 14 -11.02 -12.67 -7.72
N HIS A 15 -10.95 -14.00 -7.51
CA HIS A 15 -11.76 -14.95 -8.27
C HIS A 15 -13.26 -14.71 -8.10
N LYS A 16 -13.71 -14.51 -6.86
CA LYS A 16 -15.10 -14.21 -6.57
C LYS A 16 -15.55 -12.90 -7.24
N GLY A 17 -14.73 -11.86 -7.19
CA GLY A 17 -15.06 -10.60 -7.84
C GLY A 17 -15.15 -10.71 -9.36
N PHE A 18 -14.38 -11.60 -9.99
CA PHE A 18 -14.47 -11.86 -11.43
C PHE A 18 -15.78 -12.58 -11.88
N GLU A 19 -16.59 -13.05 -10.95
CA GLU A 19 -17.95 -13.52 -11.26
C GLU A 19 -18.86 -12.35 -11.68
N ASP A 20 -18.69 -11.18 -11.04
CA ASP A 20 -19.55 -10.00 -11.23
C ASP A 20 -18.91 -8.87 -12.05
N PHE A 21 -17.57 -8.80 -12.08
CA PHE A 21 -16.82 -7.71 -12.69
C PHE A 21 -15.76 -8.24 -13.67
N ASN A 22 -15.42 -7.44 -14.68
CA ASN A 22 -14.37 -7.79 -15.63
C ASN A 22 -13.03 -7.11 -15.32
N ARG A 23 -13.06 -5.94 -14.67
CA ARG A 23 -11.89 -5.11 -14.39
C ARG A 23 -11.82 -4.80 -12.91
N GLN A 24 -10.82 -5.36 -12.23
CA GLN A 24 -10.68 -5.24 -10.78
C GLN A 24 -9.30 -4.75 -10.36
N LEU A 25 -9.25 -4.14 -9.18
CA LEU A 25 -8.00 -3.76 -8.48
C LEU A 25 -7.72 -4.72 -7.32
N GLY A 26 -6.46 -5.12 -7.20
CA GLY A 26 -5.88 -5.67 -5.98
C GLY A 26 -4.90 -4.67 -5.38
N ILE A 27 -5.13 -4.25 -4.15
CA ILE A 27 -4.30 -3.26 -3.45
C ILE A 27 -3.50 -3.99 -2.38
N LEU A 28 -2.17 -4.02 -2.56
CA LEU A 28 -1.23 -4.62 -1.61
C LEU A 28 0.00 -3.71 -1.47
N PRO A 29 0.51 -3.49 -0.25
CA PRO A 29 1.67 -2.63 -0.06
C PRO A 29 2.92 -3.18 -0.72
N THR A 30 3.93 -2.33 -0.94
CA THR A 30 5.26 -2.77 -1.37
C THR A 30 5.82 -3.76 -0.35
N GLY A 31 6.41 -4.87 -0.81
CA GLY A 31 6.80 -5.98 0.07
C GLY A 31 5.69 -6.99 0.37
N GLY A 32 4.40 -6.68 0.11
CA GLY A 32 3.26 -7.57 0.31
C GLY A 32 3.16 -8.75 -0.67
N GLY A 33 4.08 -8.85 -1.65
CA GLY A 33 4.15 -10.00 -2.57
C GLY A 33 3.13 -9.96 -3.71
N LYS A 34 2.83 -8.78 -4.25
CA LYS A 34 1.98 -8.59 -5.45
C LYS A 34 2.32 -9.58 -6.58
N THR A 35 3.62 -9.66 -6.91
CA THR A 35 4.11 -10.52 -8.00
C THR A 35 3.82 -12.01 -7.76
N ILE A 36 3.93 -12.49 -6.53
CA ILE A 36 3.59 -13.88 -6.17
C ILE A 36 2.08 -14.12 -6.32
N LEU A 37 1.26 -13.15 -5.89
CA LEU A 37 -0.20 -13.25 -6.00
C LEU A 37 -0.64 -13.37 -7.47
N PHE A 38 -0.21 -12.45 -8.33
CA PHE A 38 -0.63 -12.50 -9.73
C PHE A 38 0.03 -13.66 -10.51
N SER A 39 1.23 -14.14 -10.11
CA SER A 39 1.81 -15.37 -10.67
C SER A 39 0.93 -16.60 -10.39
N ARG A 40 0.36 -16.69 -9.18
CA ARG A 40 -0.57 -17.78 -8.85
C ARG A 40 -1.90 -17.65 -9.60
N LEU A 41 -2.39 -16.42 -9.79
CA LEU A 41 -3.57 -16.20 -10.64
C LEU A 41 -3.31 -16.60 -12.08
N ALA A 42 -2.15 -16.30 -12.66
CA ALA A 42 -1.75 -16.78 -13.98
C ALA A 42 -1.73 -18.31 -14.08
N GLN A 43 -1.36 -18.99 -12.99
CA GLN A 43 -1.44 -20.46 -12.92
C GLN A 43 -2.90 -20.97 -12.89
N ASP A 44 -3.78 -20.27 -12.18
CA ASP A 44 -5.20 -20.64 -12.09
C ASP A 44 -5.94 -20.53 -13.43
N TYR A 45 -5.49 -19.58 -14.25
CA TYR A 45 -6.10 -19.36 -15.57
C TYR A 45 -5.67 -20.37 -16.63
N GLN A 46 -4.68 -21.25 -16.36
CA GLN A 46 -4.32 -22.30 -17.32
C GLN A 46 -5.52 -23.23 -17.59
N PRO A 47 -5.79 -23.63 -18.84
CA PRO A 47 -4.96 -23.44 -20.04
C PRO A 47 -5.14 -22.10 -20.78
N GLN A 48 -5.98 -21.18 -20.28
CA GLN A 48 -6.10 -19.83 -20.86
C GLN A 48 -4.78 -19.07 -20.67
N ARG A 49 -4.44 -18.26 -21.68
CA ARG A 49 -3.18 -17.49 -21.66
C ARG A 49 -3.31 -16.23 -20.80
N THR A 50 -2.18 -15.85 -20.22
CA THR A 50 -2.11 -14.64 -19.39
C THR A 50 -1.12 -13.63 -19.97
N LEU A 51 -1.53 -12.35 -20.03
CA LEU A 51 -0.67 -11.22 -20.32
C LEU A 51 -0.37 -10.47 -19.02
N ILE A 52 0.92 -10.21 -18.74
CA ILE A 52 1.36 -9.36 -17.62
C ILE A 52 2.00 -8.11 -18.23
N LEU A 53 1.44 -6.94 -17.91
CA LEU A 53 1.91 -5.64 -18.39
C LEU A 53 2.74 -4.95 -17.30
N ALA A 54 3.95 -4.53 -17.65
CA ALA A 54 4.82 -3.71 -16.83
C ALA A 54 5.45 -2.59 -17.66
N HIS A 55 5.96 -1.55 -17.00
CA HIS A 55 6.51 -0.39 -17.69
C HIS A 55 8.04 -0.29 -17.65
N ARG A 56 8.72 -1.17 -16.88
CA ARG A 56 10.18 -1.21 -16.76
C ARG A 56 10.72 -2.61 -16.97
N GLU A 57 11.93 -2.69 -17.52
CA GLU A 57 12.64 -3.94 -17.78
C GLU A 57 12.88 -4.74 -16.50
N GLU A 58 13.26 -4.08 -15.41
CA GLU A 58 13.50 -4.72 -14.11
C GLU A 58 12.23 -5.42 -13.58
N LEU A 59 11.05 -4.80 -13.75
CA LEU A 59 9.77 -5.40 -13.35
C LEU A 59 9.43 -6.61 -14.23
N ILE A 60 9.72 -6.54 -15.52
CA ILE A 60 9.52 -7.64 -16.47
C ILE A 60 10.39 -8.83 -16.07
N THR A 61 11.68 -8.61 -15.86
CA THR A 61 12.63 -9.65 -15.42
C THR A 61 12.18 -10.25 -14.08
N GLN A 62 11.81 -9.41 -13.10
CA GLN A 62 11.32 -9.87 -11.81
C GLN A 62 10.03 -10.68 -11.91
N ALA A 63 9.09 -10.28 -12.79
CA ALA A 63 7.85 -11.02 -13.02
C ALA A 63 8.11 -12.40 -13.58
N VAL A 64 9.01 -12.52 -14.58
CA VAL A 64 9.43 -13.80 -15.17
C VAL A 64 10.05 -14.71 -14.12
N ASP A 65 11.02 -14.21 -13.35
CA ASP A 65 11.72 -14.99 -12.31
C ASP A 65 10.77 -15.47 -11.20
N LYS A 66 9.90 -14.57 -10.72
CA LYS A 66 8.93 -14.91 -9.66
C LYS A 66 7.86 -15.87 -10.16
N LEU A 67 7.38 -15.70 -11.39
CA LEU A 67 6.46 -16.65 -12.01
C LEU A 67 7.08 -18.06 -12.05
N ARG A 68 8.29 -18.18 -12.60
CA ARG A 68 9.02 -19.45 -12.69
C ARG A 68 9.25 -20.07 -11.32
N SER A 69 9.77 -19.29 -10.37
CA SER A 69 10.14 -19.82 -9.04
C SER A 69 8.92 -20.17 -8.17
N SER A 70 7.79 -19.49 -8.35
CA SER A 70 6.59 -19.72 -7.53
C SER A 70 5.62 -20.73 -8.11
N THR A 71 5.53 -20.86 -9.44
CA THR A 71 4.53 -21.68 -10.12
C THR A 71 5.10 -22.77 -11.02
N GLY A 72 6.38 -22.65 -11.43
CA GLY A 72 7.00 -23.50 -12.46
C GLY A 72 6.63 -23.09 -13.90
N LEU A 73 5.70 -22.16 -14.10
CA LEU A 73 5.33 -21.69 -15.44
C LEU A 73 6.46 -20.91 -16.09
N GLN A 74 6.62 -21.12 -17.39
CA GLN A 74 7.56 -20.38 -18.24
C GLN A 74 6.81 -19.20 -18.87
N ALA A 75 7.34 -18.01 -18.70
CA ALA A 75 6.88 -16.83 -19.42
C ALA A 75 7.82 -16.50 -20.58
N GLN A 76 7.27 -15.90 -21.63
CA GLN A 76 8.05 -15.28 -22.69
C GLN A 76 7.93 -13.76 -22.62
N VAL A 77 8.98 -13.05 -23.03
CA VAL A 77 9.07 -11.60 -22.96
C VAL A 77 8.68 -10.98 -24.30
N GLU A 78 7.85 -9.94 -24.24
CA GLU A 78 7.47 -9.10 -25.38
C GLU A 78 7.93 -7.65 -25.10
N MET A 79 9.21 -7.35 -25.41
CA MET A 79 9.82 -6.04 -25.10
C MET A 79 10.92 -5.70 -26.10
N GLY A 80 10.96 -4.46 -26.57
CA GLY A 80 11.98 -4.01 -27.53
C GLY A 80 12.00 -4.87 -28.78
N ASP A 81 13.11 -5.60 -29.00
CA ASP A 81 13.27 -6.55 -30.11
C ASP A 81 12.79 -7.96 -29.77
N ASP A 82 12.64 -8.28 -28.48
CA ASP A 82 12.14 -9.56 -28.03
C ASP A 82 10.68 -9.76 -28.42
N ARG A 83 10.38 -10.98 -28.94
CA ARG A 83 9.03 -11.35 -29.38
C ARG A 83 8.61 -12.68 -28.78
N ALA A 84 7.56 -12.63 -27.98
CA ALA A 84 6.94 -13.83 -27.47
C ALA A 84 6.19 -14.61 -28.57
N SER A 85 6.18 -15.93 -28.48
CA SER A 85 5.37 -16.79 -29.34
C SER A 85 3.88 -16.65 -29.01
N LEU A 86 3.02 -16.82 -30.02
CA LEU A 86 1.57 -16.90 -29.80
C LEU A 86 1.16 -18.15 -28.98
N ASP A 87 2.02 -19.14 -28.86
CA ASP A 87 1.75 -20.34 -28.05
C ASP A 87 2.20 -20.22 -26.61
N ALA A 88 2.83 -19.07 -26.21
CA ALA A 88 3.29 -18.85 -24.86
C ALA A 88 2.13 -18.86 -23.86
N PRO A 89 2.17 -19.68 -22.78
CA PRO A 89 1.11 -19.72 -21.78
C PRO A 89 1.02 -18.42 -20.98
N VAL A 90 2.15 -17.74 -20.77
CA VAL A 90 2.24 -16.45 -20.14
C VAL A 90 3.18 -15.55 -20.94
N VAL A 91 2.73 -14.34 -21.20
CA VAL A 91 3.53 -13.28 -21.85
C VAL A 91 3.72 -12.16 -20.84
N VAL A 92 4.98 -11.78 -20.59
CA VAL A 92 5.31 -10.57 -19.81
C VAL A 92 5.75 -9.50 -20.79
N ALA A 93 4.99 -8.43 -20.88
CA ALA A 93 5.17 -7.42 -21.91
C ALA A 93 5.43 -6.02 -21.37
N SER A 94 6.26 -5.26 -22.08
CA SER A 94 6.39 -3.83 -21.88
C SER A 94 5.19 -3.11 -22.50
N VAL A 95 4.54 -2.23 -21.71
CA VAL A 95 3.44 -1.41 -22.22
C VAL A 95 3.90 -0.51 -23.38
N GLN A 96 5.15 0.00 -23.33
CA GLN A 96 5.75 0.81 -24.40
C GLN A 96 5.91 0.02 -25.73
N THR A 97 6.05 -1.31 -25.64
CA THR A 97 6.09 -2.17 -26.82
C THR A 97 4.69 -2.40 -27.37
N LEU A 98 3.71 -2.74 -26.52
CA LEU A 98 2.35 -3.05 -26.96
C LEU A 98 1.51 -1.81 -27.28
N MET A 99 1.88 -0.61 -26.84
CA MET A 99 1.23 0.61 -27.32
C MET A 99 1.43 0.84 -28.82
N ARG A 100 2.47 0.23 -29.41
CA ARG A 100 2.72 0.26 -30.86
C ARG A 100 1.72 -0.66 -31.56
N GLU A 101 0.88 -0.11 -32.43
CA GLU A 101 -0.22 -0.81 -33.10
C GLU A 101 0.23 -2.12 -33.76
N LYS A 102 1.31 -2.09 -34.59
CA LYS A 102 1.85 -3.29 -35.27
C LYS A 102 2.26 -4.42 -34.30
N ARG A 103 2.67 -4.09 -33.07
CA ARG A 103 3.06 -5.10 -32.07
C ARG A 103 1.82 -5.66 -31.38
N ARG A 104 0.84 -4.79 -31.08
CA ARG A 104 -0.41 -5.14 -30.44
C ARG A 104 -1.32 -5.96 -31.36
N GLU A 105 -1.48 -5.57 -32.63
CA GLU A 105 -2.34 -6.27 -33.60
C GLU A 105 -1.87 -7.67 -33.97
N ARG A 106 -0.63 -8.03 -33.65
CA ARG A 106 -0.16 -9.40 -33.75
C ARG A 106 -0.93 -10.35 -32.84
N TRP A 107 -1.51 -9.84 -31.75
CA TRP A 107 -2.24 -10.59 -30.77
C TRP A 107 -3.76 -10.49 -31.06
N PRO A 108 -4.45 -11.62 -31.27
CA PRO A 108 -5.93 -11.60 -31.34
C PRO A 108 -6.54 -10.96 -30.09
N ARG A 109 -7.67 -10.28 -30.24
CA ARG A 109 -8.33 -9.59 -29.11
C ARG A 109 -8.74 -10.52 -27.99
N ASP A 110 -9.08 -11.77 -28.32
CA ASP A 110 -9.49 -12.86 -27.43
C ASP A 110 -8.35 -13.80 -27.02
N HIS A 111 -7.09 -13.41 -27.30
CA HIS A 111 -5.93 -14.26 -27.10
C HIS A 111 -5.66 -14.57 -25.63
N PHE A 112 -5.89 -13.61 -24.74
CA PHE A 112 -5.63 -13.73 -23.32
C PHE A 112 -6.94 -13.85 -22.53
N GLY A 113 -7.00 -14.79 -21.60
CA GLY A 113 -8.12 -14.91 -20.65
C GLY A 113 -7.93 -14.00 -19.42
N LEU A 114 -6.66 -13.67 -19.08
CA LEU A 114 -6.31 -12.77 -18.01
C LEU A 114 -5.27 -11.74 -18.47
N VAL A 115 -5.51 -10.48 -18.16
CA VAL A 115 -4.53 -9.39 -18.29
C VAL A 115 -4.23 -8.84 -16.90
N VAL A 116 -2.96 -8.87 -16.50
CA VAL A 116 -2.48 -8.29 -15.25
C VAL A 116 -1.75 -6.99 -15.56
N VAL A 117 -2.09 -5.93 -14.85
CA VAL A 117 -1.40 -4.63 -14.91
C VAL A 117 -0.63 -4.45 -13.61
N ASP A 118 0.68 -4.61 -13.66
CA ASP A 118 1.54 -4.29 -12.51
C ASP A 118 1.72 -2.78 -12.41
N GLU A 119 1.80 -2.27 -11.18
CA GLU A 119 1.78 -0.85 -10.83
C GLU A 119 0.61 -0.09 -11.52
N ALA A 120 -0.61 -0.60 -11.28
CA ALA A 120 -1.85 -0.15 -11.92
C ALA A 120 -2.20 1.33 -11.68
N HIS A 121 -1.47 2.07 -10.84
CA HIS A 121 -1.62 3.51 -10.73
C HIS A 121 -1.25 4.25 -12.04
N HIS A 122 -0.52 3.60 -12.95
CA HIS A 122 -0.27 4.07 -14.30
C HIS A 122 -1.36 3.71 -15.32
N ALA A 123 -2.35 2.88 -14.97
CA ALA A 123 -3.31 2.31 -15.91
C ALA A 123 -4.17 3.33 -16.66
N LEU A 124 -4.30 4.56 -16.14
CA LEU A 124 -5.06 5.65 -16.78
C LEU A 124 -4.26 6.43 -17.82
N ALA A 125 -2.97 6.16 -17.98
CA ALA A 125 -2.20 6.77 -19.06
C ALA A 125 -2.65 6.20 -20.42
N ASP A 126 -2.66 7.06 -21.46
CA ASP A 126 -3.13 6.69 -22.80
C ASP A 126 -2.46 5.43 -23.36
N SER A 127 -1.17 5.22 -23.07
CA SER A 127 -0.42 4.04 -23.47
C SER A 127 -1.01 2.73 -22.90
N TYR A 128 -1.45 2.77 -21.63
CA TYR A 128 -2.12 1.64 -21.00
C TYR A 128 -3.54 1.47 -21.52
N LEU A 129 -4.33 2.55 -21.56
CA LEU A 129 -5.72 2.50 -22.02
C LEU A 129 -5.82 1.98 -23.46
N ASN A 130 -4.93 2.42 -24.36
CA ASN A 130 -4.86 1.91 -25.73
C ASN A 130 -4.50 0.43 -25.81
N THR A 131 -3.61 -0.06 -24.93
CA THR A 131 -3.23 -1.47 -24.88
C THR A 131 -4.34 -2.31 -24.26
N LEU A 132 -4.92 -1.87 -23.15
CA LEU A 132 -5.99 -2.58 -22.45
C LEU A 132 -7.26 -2.66 -23.29
N GLY A 133 -7.67 -1.56 -23.96
CA GLY A 133 -8.85 -1.52 -24.83
C GLY A 133 -8.77 -2.46 -26.06
N HIS A 134 -7.61 -3.07 -26.31
CA HIS A 134 -7.49 -4.15 -27.30
C HIS A 134 -7.97 -5.50 -26.76
N PHE A 135 -7.86 -5.75 -25.46
CA PHE A 135 -8.08 -7.06 -24.84
C PHE A 135 -9.25 -7.10 -23.84
N ASP A 136 -9.66 -5.97 -23.24
CA ASP A 136 -10.54 -5.93 -22.06
C ASP A 136 -12.01 -6.31 -22.35
N ASP A 137 -12.43 -6.40 -23.61
CA ASP A 137 -13.74 -6.95 -23.99
C ASP A 137 -13.81 -8.48 -23.83
N HIS A 138 -12.66 -9.17 -23.86
CA HIS A 138 -12.55 -10.62 -23.87
C HIS A 138 -11.80 -11.19 -22.67
N ALA A 139 -10.92 -10.41 -22.06
CA ALA A 139 -10.10 -10.82 -20.91
C ALA A 139 -10.64 -10.29 -19.59
N LYS A 140 -10.41 -11.03 -18.50
CA LYS A 140 -10.45 -10.46 -17.15
C LYS A 140 -9.22 -9.60 -16.91
N VAL A 141 -9.41 -8.38 -16.39
CA VAL A 141 -8.30 -7.44 -16.14
C VAL A 141 -8.11 -7.26 -14.64
N LEU A 142 -6.90 -7.56 -14.14
CA LEU A 142 -6.49 -7.32 -12.77
C LEU A 142 -5.41 -6.24 -12.73
N GLY A 143 -5.73 -5.07 -12.18
CA GLY A 143 -4.72 -4.11 -11.78
C GLY A 143 -4.17 -4.46 -10.40
N VAL A 144 -2.86 -4.46 -10.23
CA VAL A 144 -2.24 -4.55 -8.90
C VAL A 144 -1.43 -3.30 -8.61
N THR A 145 -1.60 -2.72 -7.42
CA THR A 145 -0.90 -1.49 -7.04
C THR A 145 -0.55 -1.49 -5.56
N ALA A 146 0.41 -0.66 -5.18
CA ALA A 146 0.64 -0.33 -3.77
C ALA A 146 -0.52 0.54 -3.25
N THR A 147 -0.48 0.92 -1.99
CA THR A 147 -1.57 1.62 -1.29
C THR A 147 -1.87 2.99 -1.91
N PRO A 148 -2.89 3.16 -2.75
CA PRO A 148 -3.35 4.46 -3.25
C PRO A 148 -4.14 5.18 -2.15
N ASP A 149 -4.14 6.52 -2.17
CA ASP A 149 -5.05 7.29 -1.34
C ASP A 149 -6.50 7.27 -1.88
N ARG A 150 -7.41 7.97 -1.20
CA ARG A 150 -8.83 8.04 -1.65
C ARG A 150 -9.00 8.69 -3.02
N GLY A 151 -8.18 9.71 -3.33
CA GLY A 151 -8.20 10.40 -4.61
C GLY A 151 -7.73 9.50 -5.75
N ASP A 152 -6.64 8.77 -5.54
CA ASP A 152 -6.11 7.80 -6.48
C ASP A 152 -7.09 6.66 -6.75
N LYS A 153 -7.73 6.10 -5.69
CA LYS A 153 -8.77 5.07 -5.82
C LYS A 153 -9.94 5.57 -6.67
N LYS A 154 -10.40 6.81 -6.43
CA LYS A 154 -11.48 7.41 -7.21
C LYS A 154 -11.10 7.61 -8.67
N ASN A 155 -9.85 7.99 -8.96
CA ASN A 155 -9.36 8.10 -10.33
C ASN A 155 -9.29 6.73 -11.00
N LEU A 156 -8.70 5.72 -10.37
CA LEU A 156 -8.63 4.36 -10.89
C LEU A 156 -10.01 3.73 -11.09
N GLY A 157 -11.00 4.11 -10.31
CA GLY A 157 -12.41 3.73 -10.47
C GLY A 157 -13.08 4.22 -11.76
N ARG A 158 -12.39 5.02 -12.59
CA ARG A 158 -12.86 5.35 -13.95
C ARG A 158 -12.66 4.19 -14.94
N TYR A 159 -11.68 3.34 -14.68
CA TYR A 159 -11.38 2.16 -15.50
C TYR A 159 -11.75 0.86 -14.79
N PHE A 160 -11.32 0.70 -13.53
CA PHE A 160 -11.60 -0.50 -12.75
C PHE A 160 -12.99 -0.40 -12.09
N GLU A 161 -13.73 -1.49 -12.16
CA GLU A 161 -15.12 -1.58 -11.70
C GLU A 161 -15.23 -1.89 -10.21
N ASN A 162 -14.20 -2.58 -9.65
CA ASN A 162 -14.19 -3.08 -8.29
C ASN A 162 -12.79 -3.08 -7.69
N ILE A 163 -12.71 -2.96 -6.35
CA ILE A 163 -11.53 -3.33 -5.56
C ILE A 163 -11.79 -4.74 -5.03
N ALA A 164 -11.11 -5.73 -5.59
CA ALA A 164 -11.29 -7.13 -5.22
C ALA A 164 -10.73 -7.43 -3.83
N CYS A 165 -9.57 -6.89 -3.53
CA CYS A 165 -8.93 -6.99 -2.22
C CYS A 165 -8.14 -5.73 -1.90
N GLU A 166 -8.13 -5.36 -0.63
CA GLU A 166 -7.32 -4.26 -0.11
C GLU A 166 -6.67 -4.71 1.19
N ILE A 167 -5.33 -4.75 1.19
CA ILE A 167 -4.51 -5.12 2.33
C ILE A 167 -3.63 -3.94 2.67
N SER A 168 -3.75 -3.43 3.90
CA SER A 168 -2.99 -2.26 4.32
C SER A 168 -1.56 -2.61 4.76
N LEU A 169 -0.68 -1.62 4.74
CA LEU A 169 0.69 -1.74 5.27
C LEU A 169 0.66 -2.10 6.76
N LEU A 170 -0.19 -1.42 7.54
CA LEU A 170 -0.34 -1.68 8.98
C LEU A 170 -0.84 -3.09 9.27
N GLU A 171 -1.81 -3.59 8.51
CA GLU A 171 -2.29 -4.96 8.67
C GLU A 171 -1.16 -5.98 8.50
N LEU A 172 -0.27 -5.79 7.52
CA LEU A 172 0.87 -6.69 7.32
C LEU A 172 1.96 -6.53 8.40
N ILE A 173 2.14 -5.34 8.96
CA ILE A 173 3.02 -5.11 10.11
C ILE A 173 2.46 -5.84 11.34
N GLN A 174 1.19 -5.62 11.68
CA GLN A 174 0.52 -6.25 12.83
C GLN A 174 0.48 -7.78 12.76
N GLN A 175 0.38 -8.33 11.54
CA GLN A 175 0.47 -9.77 11.31
C GLN A 175 1.92 -10.29 11.28
N GLY A 176 2.93 -9.45 11.42
CA GLY A 176 4.35 -9.82 11.41
C GLY A 176 4.89 -10.21 10.02
N TRP A 177 4.22 -9.81 8.93
CA TRP A 177 4.68 -10.05 7.56
C TRP A 177 5.61 -8.97 7.03
N LEU A 178 5.51 -7.75 7.58
CA LEU A 178 6.38 -6.62 7.32
C LEU A 178 6.94 -6.07 8.63
N ALA A 179 8.10 -5.44 8.57
CA ALA A 179 8.77 -4.84 9.72
C ALA A 179 8.03 -3.58 10.18
N PRO A 180 7.90 -3.33 11.49
CA PRO A 180 7.46 -2.06 12.04
C PRO A 180 8.28 -0.90 11.48
N ILE A 181 7.69 0.28 11.38
CA ILE A 181 8.36 1.47 10.83
C ILE A 181 8.48 2.52 11.92
N LYS A 182 9.72 2.81 12.31
CA LYS A 182 10.05 3.95 13.18
C LYS A 182 10.56 5.11 12.34
N VAL A 183 10.12 6.29 12.70
CA VAL A 183 10.48 7.54 12.02
C VAL A 183 11.32 8.38 12.96
N LYS A 184 12.45 8.88 12.47
CA LYS A 184 13.23 9.93 13.12
C LYS A 184 13.24 11.15 12.21
N THR A 185 12.61 12.21 12.66
CA THR A 185 12.55 13.48 11.93
C THR A 185 13.80 14.31 12.22
N VAL A 186 14.49 14.72 11.16
CA VAL A 186 15.71 15.53 11.24
C VAL A 186 15.45 16.90 10.62
N PRO A 187 15.49 18.00 11.40
CA PRO A 187 15.35 19.35 10.85
C PRO A 187 16.57 19.71 10.01
N LEU A 188 16.36 19.97 8.72
CA LEU A 188 17.43 20.32 7.78
C LEU A 188 17.42 21.80 7.39
N GLY A 189 16.29 22.50 7.53
CA GLY A 189 16.18 23.92 7.18
C GLY A 189 16.28 24.24 5.68
N MET A 190 16.25 23.23 4.81
CA MET A 190 16.33 23.38 3.37
C MET A 190 15.02 23.96 2.80
N ASP A 191 15.13 25.05 2.05
CA ASP A 191 14.01 25.73 1.41
C ASP A 191 13.74 25.17 0.01
N LEU A 192 12.52 24.69 -0.22
CA LEU A 192 12.07 24.16 -1.51
C LEU A 192 11.25 25.15 -2.34
N ARG A 193 11.02 26.40 -1.89
CA ARG A 193 10.19 27.38 -2.59
C ARG A 193 10.71 27.75 -3.99
N GLY A 194 12.02 27.64 -4.20
CA GLY A 194 12.66 27.87 -5.49
C GLY A 194 12.71 26.67 -6.44
N VAL A 195 12.28 25.49 -6.00
CA VAL A 195 12.34 24.25 -6.80
C VAL A 195 11.10 24.14 -7.69
N ARG A 196 11.30 24.11 -9.00
CA ARG A 196 10.22 23.98 -9.98
C ARG A 196 9.53 22.63 -9.90
N THR A 197 8.27 22.59 -10.30
CA THR A 197 7.50 21.35 -10.45
C THR A 197 7.38 21.01 -11.93
N THR A 198 7.65 19.74 -12.28
CA THR A 198 7.55 19.21 -13.66
C THR A 198 6.78 17.89 -13.60
N ALA A 199 5.74 17.72 -14.42
CA ALA A 199 4.91 16.52 -14.47
C ALA A 199 4.33 16.08 -13.10
N GLY A 200 3.98 17.02 -12.24
CA GLY A 200 3.36 16.77 -10.93
C GLY A 200 4.35 16.44 -9.79
N ASP A 201 5.66 16.44 -10.05
CA ASP A 201 6.70 16.25 -9.04
C ASP A 201 7.80 17.31 -9.18
N PHE A 202 8.74 17.36 -8.24
CA PHE A 202 9.86 18.29 -8.28
C PHE A 202 10.81 18.04 -9.44
N ASN A 203 11.33 19.12 -10.02
CA ASN A 203 12.41 19.04 -11.00
C ASN A 203 13.68 18.51 -10.31
N ALA A 204 14.29 17.46 -10.88
CA ALA A 204 15.41 16.77 -10.27
C ALA A 204 16.67 17.62 -10.21
N ASP A 205 16.93 18.46 -11.25
CA ASP A 205 18.13 19.32 -11.31
C ASP A 205 18.05 20.43 -10.26
N ASP A 206 16.92 21.11 -10.18
CA ASP A 206 16.71 22.17 -9.18
C ASP A 206 16.83 21.61 -7.75
N LEU A 207 16.26 20.42 -7.54
CA LEU A 207 16.30 19.73 -6.26
C LEU A 207 17.72 19.29 -5.89
N GLY A 208 18.50 18.81 -6.86
CA GLY A 208 19.90 18.44 -6.67
C GLY A 208 20.74 19.63 -6.20
N HIS A 209 20.60 20.77 -6.86
CA HIS A 209 21.29 22.00 -6.46
C HIS A 209 20.88 22.51 -5.07
N ALA A 210 19.58 22.44 -4.75
CA ALA A 210 19.08 22.86 -3.45
C ALA A 210 19.56 21.94 -2.30
N LEU A 211 19.80 20.65 -2.58
CA LEU A 211 20.25 19.66 -1.61
C LEU A 211 21.76 19.71 -1.35
N GLU A 212 22.55 20.11 -2.33
CA GLU A 212 24.02 20.02 -2.31
C GLU A 212 24.66 20.66 -1.06
N PRO A 213 24.25 21.85 -0.57
CA PRO A 213 24.82 22.47 0.63
C PRO A 213 24.61 21.68 1.94
N TYR A 214 23.64 20.76 1.98
CA TYR A 214 23.24 20.03 3.16
C TYR A 214 23.81 18.60 3.22
N LEU A 215 24.50 18.13 2.19
CA LEU A 215 24.97 16.76 2.09
C LEU A 215 25.90 16.37 3.26
N GLU A 216 26.73 17.28 3.73
CA GLU A 216 27.63 17.05 4.86
C GLU A 216 26.86 16.84 6.16
N GLN A 217 25.90 17.73 6.45
CA GLN A 217 25.04 17.60 7.63
C GLN A 217 24.22 16.29 7.61
N ILE A 218 23.74 15.89 6.45
CA ILE A 218 23.00 14.63 6.27
C ILE A 218 23.91 13.42 6.54
N ALA A 219 25.17 13.46 6.04
CA ALA A 219 26.13 12.41 6.28
C ALA A 219 26.51 12.30 7.77
N ASP A 220 26.61 13.41 8.50
CA ASP A 220 26.84 13.41 9.95
C ASP A 220 25.74 12.68 10.72
N VAL A 221 24.46 12.86 10.31
CA VAL A 221 23.35 12.08 10.87
C VAL A 221 23.49 10.58 10.57
N LEU A 222 23.96 10.21 9.38
CA LEU A 222 24.18 8.79 9.05
C LEU A 222 25.31 8.15 9.88
N VAL A 223 26.29 8.91 10.33
CA VAL A 223 27.36 8.42 11.22
C VAL A 223 26.78 7.92 12.56
N GLU A 224 25.74 8.58 13.09
CA GLU A 224 25.05 8.10 14.31
C GLU A 224 24.41 6.73 14.10
N HIS A 225 24.02 6.42 12.85
CA HIS A 225 23.33 5.19 12.45
C HIS A 225 24.22 4.23 11.64
N ARG A 226 25.58 4.35 11.73
CA ARG A 226 26.54 3.56 10.93
C ARG A 226 26.41 2.05 11.04
N HIS A 227 25.76 1.55 12.11
CA HIS A 227 25.50 0.13 12.31
C HIS A 227 24.39 -0.41 11.41
N ARG A 228 23.55 0.47 10.82
CA ARG A 228 22.43 0.09 10.00
C ARG A 228 22.80 -0.09 8.54
N LYS A 229 22.09 -0.98 7.86
CA LYS A 229 22.18 -1.16 6.41
C LYS A 229 21.23 -0.15 5.74
N THR A 230 21.81 0.93 5.23
CA THR A 230 21.10 2.12 4.79
C THR A 230 21.00 2.20 3.27
N LEU A 231 19.80 2.40 2.76
CA LEU A 231 19.54 2.72 1.36
C LEU A 231 19.12 4.19 1.21
N VAL A 232 19.87 4.94 0.40
CA VAL A 232 19.68 6.39 0.22
C VAL A 232 19.25 6.68 -1.20
N PHE A 233 18.14 7.40 -1.35
CA PHE A 233 17.61 7.84 -2.64
C PHE A 233 17.83 9.34 -2.82
N LEU A 234 18.49 9.71 -3.93
CA LEU A 234 18.83 11.08 -4.26
C LEU A 234 18.24 11.49 -5.63
N PRO A 235 18.09 12.80 -5.90
CA PRO A 235 17.46 13.26 -7.15
C PRO A 235 18.32 13.02 -8.40
N LEU A 236 19.65 13.14 -8.29
CA LEU A 236 20.60 13.09 -9.41
C LEU A 236 21.75 12.12 -9.16
N ILE A 237 22.27 11.51 -10.23
CA ILE A 237 23.44 10.62 -10.20
C ILE A 237 24.66 11.36 -9.65
N ALA A 238 24.93 12.59 -10.11
CA ALA A 238 26.07 13.39 -9.65
C ALA A 238 26.01 13.64 -8.14
N VAL A 239 24.86 14.06 -7.63
CA VAL A 239 24.63 14.32 -6.20
C VAL A 239 24.76 13.02 -5.38
N SER A 240 24.29 11.89 -5.93
CA SER A 240 24.40 10.58 -5.30
C SER A 240 25.85 10.10 -5.21
N LYS A 241 26.65 10.29 -6.26
CA LYS A 241 28.10 9.99 -6.26
C LYS A 241 28.83 10.86 -5.22
N ARG A 242 28.57 12.16 -5.24
CA ARG A 242 29.17 13.11 -4.29
C ARG A 242 28.80 12.75 -2.84
N PHE A 243 27.54 12.39 -2.59
CA PHE A 243 27.09 12.00 -1.25
C PHE A 243 27.78 10.72 -0.76
N ALA A 244 27.98 9.72 -1.63
CA ALA A 244 28.74 8.52 -1.28
C ALA A 244 30.21 8.84 -0.93
N GLU A 245 30.85 9.81 -1.61
CA GLU A 245 32.21 10.29 -1.30
C GLU A 245 32.24 10.93 0.10
N ILE A 246 31.31 11.86 0.37
CA ILE A 246 31.18 12.53 1.67
C ILE A 246 30.96 11.50 2.80
N CYS A 247 30.14 10.48 2.57
CA CYS A 247 29.94 9.39 3.54
C CYS A 247 31.25 8.63 3.81
N ARG A 248 32.05 8.33 2.76
CA ARG A 248 33.36 7.68 2.93
C ARG A 248 34.39 8.55 3.69
N GLU A 249 34.43 9.86 3.40
CA GLU A 249 35.26 10.84 4.11
C GLU A 249 34.96 10.85 5.62
N ARG A 250 33.71 10.49 6.02
CA ARG A 250 33.25 10.34 7.41
C ARG A 250 33.42 8.93 7.98
N GLY A 251 34.10 8.03 7.25
CA GLY A 251 34.36 6.67 7.67
C GLY A 251 33.18 5.70 7.55
N LEU A 252 32.15 6.03 6.76
CA LEU A 252 31.07 5.11 6.42
C LEU A 252 31.47 4.21 5.25
N LEU A 253 31.07 2.93 5.30
CA LEU A 253 31.23 1.99 4.19
C LEU A 253 30.15 2.29 3.13
N ALA A 254 30.42 3.29 2.28
CA ALA A 254 29.44 3.84 1.35
C ALA A 254 29.85 3.67 -0.11
N GLU A 255 28.89 3.30 -0.95
CA GLU A 255 29.04 3.26 -2.41
C GLU A 255 27.80 3.79 -3.13
N HIS A 256 28.04 4.25 -4.37
CA HIS A 256 27.00 4.69 -5.30
C HIS A 256 26.73 3.62 -6.35
N ILE A 257 25.47 3.55 -6.80
CA ILE A 257 25.06 2.69 -7.91
C ILE A 257 24.12 3.44 -8.85
N ASP A 258 24.33 3.30 -10.15
CA ASP A 258 23.47 3.85 -11.21
C ASP A 258 23.30 2.87 -12.38
N GLY A 259 22.48 3.25 -13.38
CA GLY A 259 22.26 2.43 -14.57
C GLY A 259 23.49 2.24 -15.47
N GLN A 260 24.52 3.06 -15.33
CA GLN A 260 25.78 3.00 -16.08
C GLN A 260 26.90 2.30 -15.32
N SER A 261 26.65 1.90 -14.07
CA SER A 261 27.64 1.21 -13.23
C SER A 261 28.01 -0.15 -13.84
N THR A 262 29.25 -0.32 -14.28
CA THR A 262 29.76 -1.56 -14.90
C THR A 262 29.85 -2.73 -13.91
N GLU A 263 30.07 -2.42 -12.61
CA GLU A 263 30.17 -3.41 -11.52
C GLU A 263 28.89 -3.48 -10.67
N ARG A 264 27.72 -3.14 -11.26
CA ARG A 264 26.45 -3.07 -10.54
C ARG A 264 26.18 -4.32 -9.69
N GLN A 265 26.34 -5.51 -10.29
CA GLN A 265 26.08 -6.78 -9.62
C GLN A 265 27.05 -7.02 -8.47
N ALA A 266 28.34 -6.71 -8.64
CA ALA A 266 29.35 -6.84 -7.60
C ALA A 266 29.10 -5.89 -6.43
N THR A 267 28.72 -4.64 -6.70
CA THR A 267 28.35 -3.66 -5.66
C THR A 267 27.13 -4.12 -4.85
N LEU A 268 26.09 -4.63 -5.51
CA LEU A 268 24.90 -5.16 -4.83
C LEU A 268 25.24 -6.39 -3.97
N GLU A 269 26.15 -7.24 -4.43
CA GLU A 269 26.61 -8.41 -3.66
C GLU A 269 27.43 -8.02 -2.44
N ARG A 270 28.32 -7.01 -2.56
CA ARG A 270 29.05 -6.44 -1.41
C ARG A 270 28.11 -5.79 -0.39
N PHE A 271 27.07 -5.08 -0.86
CA PHE A 271 26.03 -4.54 0.01
C PHE A 271 25.26 -5.66 0.73
N ARG A 272 24.95 -6.74 0.04
CA ARG A 272 24.30 -7.91 0.64
C ARG A 272 25.16 -8.55 1.74
N LYS A 273 26.50 -8.64 1.52
CA LYS A 273 27.47 -9.22 2.47
C LYS A 273 27.90 -8.27 3.59
N ASP A 274 27.29 -7.10 3.73
CA ASP A 274 27.65 -6.08 4.71
C ASP A 274 29.06 -5.45 4.53
N GLU A 275 29.71 -5.66 3.40
CA GLU A 275 30.96 -4.99 3.03
C GLU A 275 30.72 -3.50 2.69
N ILE A 276 29.48 -3.18 2.32
CA ILE A 276 28.94 -1.84 2.16
C ILE A 276 27.75 -1.70 3.12
N ARG A 277 27.67 -0.60 3.84
CA ARG A 277 26.57 -0.30 4.77
C ARG A 277 25.66 0.81 4.28
N VAL A 278 26.15 1.71 3.46
CA VAL A 278 25.37 2.81 2.86
C VAL A 278 25.42 2.68 1.36
N LEU A 279 24.28 2.41 0.74
CA LEU A 279 24.15 2.35 -0.71
C LEU A 279 23.34 3.54 -1.21
N THR A 280 23.97 4.41 -2.02
CA THR A 280 23.32 5.58 -2.60
C THR A 280 22.93 5.32 -4.04
N ASN A 281 21.80 5.83 -4.46
CA ASN A 281 21.32 5.71 -5.82
C ASN A 281 20.44 6.90 -6.25
N ALA A 282 20.39 7.14 -7.55
CA ALA A 282 19.45 8.10 -8.15
C ALA A 282 18.28 7.34 -8.76
N MET A 283 17.30 6.96 -7.91
CA MET A 283 16.03 6.31 -8.30
C MET A 283 16.15 4.91 -8.94
N LEU A 284 17.35 4.36 -9.10
CA LEU A 284 17.55 3.04 -9.73
C LEU A 284 16.88 1.92 -8.93
N LEU A 285 16.99 1.96 -7.61
CA LEU A 285 16.55 0.88 -6.73
C LEU A 285 15.12 1.08 -6.18
N THR A 286 14.35 2.00 -6.74
CA THR A 286 12.93 2.19 -6.36
C THR A 286 12.07 0.99 -6.69
N GLU A 287 12.40 0.29 -7.77
CA GLU A 287 11.69 -0.88 -8.26
C GLU A 287 12.64 -2.04 -8.51
N GLY A 288 12.15 -3.27 -8.47
CA GLY A 288 12.91 -4.47 -8.87
C GLY A 288 14.05 -4.92 -7.93
N TYR A 289 14.44 -4.16 -6.90
CA TYR A 289 15.50 -4.56 -5.97
C TYR A 289 14.95 -5.25 -4.72
N ASP A 290 15.47 -6.43 -4.40
CA ASP A 290 15.01 -7.29 -3.30
C ASP A 290 16.15 -7.58 -2.31
N GLU A 291 16.33 -6.75 -1.28
CA GLU A 291 17.29 -6.93 -0.19
C GLU A 291 16.58 -6.76 1.17
N PRO A 292 16.17 -7.86 1.81
CA PRO A 292 15.41 -7.80 3.06
C PRO A 292 16.16 -7.25 4.25
N SER A 293 17.49 -7.31 4.24
CA SER A 293 18.33 -6.87 5.35
C SER A 293 18.45 -5.34 5.49
N ILE A 294 17.92 -4.56 4.53
CA ILE A 294 17.85 -3.10 4.64
C ILE A 294 17.00 -2.73 5.85
N ASP A 295 17.58 -2.05 6.82
CA ASP A 295 16.93 -1.63 8.07
C ASP A 295 16.90 -0.10 8.29
N CYS A 296 17.46 0.66 7.34
CA CYS A 296 17.34 2.12 7.29
C CYS A 296 17.08 2.60 5.86
N VAL A 297 16.13 3.51 5.68
CA VAL A 297 15.86 4.16 4.39
C VAL A 297 15.88 5.67 4.56
N VAL A 298 16.56 6.34 3.64
CA VAL A 298 16.70 7.78 3.58
C VAL A 298 16.21 8.28 2.23
N CYS A 299 15.16 9.10 2.23
CA CYS A 299 14.64 9.72 1.02
C CYS A 299 15.10 11.19 0.93
N LEU A 300 16.22 11.43 0.24
CA LEU A 300 16.73 12.77 -0.05
C LEU A 300 16.17 13.32 -1.37
N ARG A 301 15.14 12.70 -1.88
CA ARG A 301 14.33 13.18 -2.98
C ARG A 301 12.90 13.40 -2.46
N PRO A 302 12.58 14.57 -1.87
CA PRO A 302 11.21 14.91 -1.56
C PRO A 302 10.35 14.77 -2.81
N THR A 303 9.17 14.22 -2.66
CA THR A 303 8.24 13.93 -3.76
C THR A 303 6.81 14.26 -3.36
N LYS A 304 5.98 14.60 -4.34
CA LYS A 304 4.53 14.76 -4.20
C LYS A 304 3.78 13.48 -4.58
N VAL A 305 4.50 12.46 -5.07
CA VAL A 305 3.92 11.22 -5.61
C VAL A 305 3.96 10.12 -4.55
N ARG A 306 2.80 9.79 -4.00
CA ARG A 306 2.65 8.78 -2.93
C ARG A 306 3.14 7.39 -3.35
N ALA A 307 2.83 6.96 -4.58
CA ALA A 307 3.25 5.66 -5.08
C ALA A 307 4.78 5.53 -5.05
N LEU A 308 5.50 6.57 -5.53
CA LEU A 308 6.95 6.62 -5.52
C LEU A 308 7.51 6.58 -4.10
N TYR A 309 6.95 7.37 -3.18
CA TYR A 309 7.36 7.36 -1.77
C TYR A 309 7.16 5.98 -1.13
N SER A 310 6.01 5.36 -1.37
CA SER A 310 5.70 4.02 -0.87
C SER A 310 6.63 2.95 -1.44
N GLN A 311 7.05 3.06 -2.69
CA GLN A 311 8.03 2.16 -3.30
C GLN A 311 9.42 2.32 -2.66
N ILE A 312 9.86 3.56 -2.43
CA ILE A 312 11.14 3.88 -1.77
C ILE A 312 11.18 3.27 -0.36
N ILE A 313 10.23 3.62 0.49
CA ILE A 313 10.21 3.13 1.88
C ILE A 313 9.97 1.62 1.94
N GLY A 314 9.16 1.11 1.03
CA GLY A 314 8.85 -0.32 0.93
C GLY A 314 10.06 -1.22 0.66
N ARG A 315 11.21 -0.67 0.22
CA ARG A 315 12.47 -1.45 0.10
C ARG A 315 12.97 -1.96 1.45
N GLY A 316 12.72 -1.21 2.51
CA GLY A 316 13.15 -1.57 3.86
C GLY A 316 12.08 -2.26 4.71
N THR A 317 10.85 -2.48 4.23
CA THR A 317 9.77 -3.04 5.07
C THR A 317 9.81 -4.56 5.23
N ARG A 318 10.64 -5.28 4.46
CA ARG A 318 10.68 -6.75 4.54
C ARG A 318 11.24 -7.24 5.86
N MET A 319 10.68 -8.34 6.37
CA MET A 319 11.23 -9.01 7.55
C MET A 319 12.55 -9.69 7.23
N TYR A 320 13.50 -9.59 8.16
CA TYR A 320 14.80 -10.25 8.09
C TYR A 320 15.28 -10.63 9.49
N GLY A 321 16.01 -11.72 9.63
CA GLY A 321 16.52 -12.16 10.94
C GLY A 321 17.43 -11.11 11.59
N GLY A 322 17.10 -10.73 12.83
CA GLY A 322 17.84 -9.68 13.56
C GLY A 322 17.40 -8.24 13.28
N LYS A 323 16.38 -8.05 12.44
CA LYS A 323 15.80 -6.74 12.15
C LYS A 323 14.52 -6.55 12.95
N ASP A 324 14.53 -5.65 13.93
CA ASP A 324 13.38 -5.35 14.78
C ASP A 324 12.41 -4.37 14.09
N HIS A 325 12.95 -3.39 13.37
CA HIS A 325 12.18 -2.36 12.67
C HIS A 325 12.95 -1.76 11.51
N LEU A 326 12.24 -1.13 10.59
CA LEU A 326 12.79 -0.21 9.61
C LEU A 326 12.89 1.19 10.23
N LEU A 327 14.06 1.82 10.20
CA LEU A 327 14.21 3.23 10.50
C LEU A 327 14.04 4.05 9.22
N VAL A 328 13.15 5.03 9.24
CA VAL A 328 13.02 6.06 8.21
C VAL A 328 13.60 7.37 8.77
N LEU A 329 14.68 7.86 8.17
CA LEU A 329 15.18 9.19 8.47
C LEU A 329 14.45 10.18 7.56
N ASP A 330 13.54 10.95 8.17
CA ASP A 330 12.72 11.96 7.51
C ASP A 330 13.34 13.34 7.71
N PHE A 331 13.90 13.90 6.65
CA PHE A 331 14.49 15.24 6.70
C PHE A 331 13.39 16.27 6.45
N LEU A 332 13.21 17.21 7.40
CA LEU A 332 12.22 18.28 7.28
C LEU A 332 12.68 19.32 6.26
N TRP A 333 11.91 19.41 5.20
CA TRP A 333 12.05 20.42 4.18
C TRP A 333 11.16 21.62 4.51
N GLN A 334 11.68 22.84 4.37
CA GLN A 334 10.85 24.05 4.49
C GLN A 334 10.03 24.22 3.21
N ALA A 335 8.80 23.75 3.22
CA ALA A 335 7.87 23.81 2.10
C ALA A 335 6.47 24.12 2.62
N GLU A 336 6.17 25.41 2.80
CA GLU A 336 4.85 25.85 3.32
C GLU A 336 3.71 25.65 2.30
N GLU A 337 4.00 25.53 1.01
CA GLU A 337 2.99 25.50 -0.06
C GLU A 337 2.86 24.14 -0.78
N HIS A 338 3.60 23.11 -0.38
CA HIS A 338 3.64 21.86 -1.13
C HIS A 338 3.24 20.67 -0.26
N SER A 339 2.23 19.91 -0.70
CA SER A 339 1.86 18.61 -0.12
C SER A 339 2.95 17.58 -0.41
N LEU A 340 4.00 17.57 0.43
CA LEU A 340 5.08 16.59 0.37
C LEU A 340 4.63 15.27 0.97
N MET A 341 5.04 14.16 0.35
CA MET A 341 4.87 12.84 0.95
C MET A 341 5.85 12.67 2.11
N ARG A 342 5.31 12.28 3.25
CA ARG A 342 6.01 12.02 4.51
C ARG A 342 5.68 10.61 5.00
N PRO A 343 6.38 10.10 6.03
CA PRO A 343 6.09 8.77 6.59
C PRO A 343 4.61 8.55 6.94
N ALA A 344 3.91 9.55 7.45
CA ALA A 344 2.48 9.50 7.72
C ALA A 344 1.64 9.13 6.49
N ASN A 345 2.04 9.58 5.28
CA ASN A 345 1.31 9.28 4.04
C ASN A 345 1.35 7.80 3.65
N LEU A 346 2.26 6.98 4.20
CA LEU A 346 2.29 5.54 3.97
C LEU A 346 1.00 4.85 4.42
N ILE A 347 0.37 5.37 5.48
CA ILE A 347 -0.80 4.78 6.14
C ILE A 347 -2.02 5.70 6.19
N ALA A 348 -1.87 6.96 5.76
CA ALA A 348 -2.95 7.94 5.76
C ALA A 348 -4.00 7.61 4.69
N GLU A 349 -5.26 7.91 5.01
CA GLU A 349 -6.38 7.76 4.06
C GLU A 349 -6.55 8.97 3.15
N ASP A 350 -6.24 10.16 3.67
CA ASP A 350 -6.31 11.44 2.98
C ASP A 350 -5.33 12.46 3.64
N GLU A 351 -5.32 13.69 3.15
CA GLU A 351 -4.40 14.74 3.60
C GLU A 351 -4.65 15.17 5.06
N ALA A 352 -5.91 15.23 5.49
CA ALA A 352 -6.26 15.57 6.87
C ALA A 352 -5.77 14.49 7.85
N ASP A 353 -5.90 13.23 7.46
CA ASP A 353 -5.41 12.08 8.20
C ASP A 353 -3.87 12.05 8.25
N ALA A 354 -3.20 12.38 7.14
CA ALA A 354 -1.74 12.49 7.09
C ALA A 354 -1.21 13.58 8.05
N LYS A 355 -1.92 14.71 8.13
CA LYS A 355 -1.58 15.80 9.06
C LYS A 355 -1.71 15.35 10.51
N ALA A 356 -2.83 14.74 10.88
CA ALA A 356 -3.06 14.22 12.24
C ALA A 356 -2.00 13.19 12.65
N LEU A 357 -1.65 12.27 11.76
CA LEU A 357 -0.58 11.29 11.98
C LEU A 357 0.79 11.94 12.14
N THR A 358 1.10 12.94 11.33
CA THR A 358 2.39 13.68 11.42
C THR A 358 2.51 14.39 12.77
N GLU A 359 1.42 14.99 13.28
CA GLU A 359 1.38 15.62 14.59
C GLU A 359 1.65 14.60 15.73
N LYS A 360 1.09 13.39 15.62
CA LYS A 360 1.29 12.31 16.59
C LYS A 360 2.69 11.69 16.54
N LEU A 361 3.27 11.57 15.33
CA LEU A 361 4.65 11.09 15.18
C LEU A 361 5.68 12.00 15.83
N GLY A 362 5.44 13.32 15.87
CA GLY A 362 6.37 14.28 16.45
C GLY A 362 7.77 14.20 15.80
N GLY A 363 8.82 14.30 16.65
CA GLY A 363 10.21 14.23 16.21
C GLY A 363 10.76 12.81 16.04
N GLU A 364 10.27 11.85 16.83
CA GLU A 364 10.63 10.43 16.75
C GLU A 364 9.43 9.60 17.21
N GLY A 365 8.95 8.67 16.37
CA GLY A 365 7.74 7.92 16.67
C GLY A 365 7.57 6.65 15.83
N ASP A 366 6.63 5.82 16.26
CA ASP A 366 6.21 4.61 15.57
C ASP A 366 4.91 4.87 14.80
N LEU A 367 4.84 4.42 13.53
CA LEU A 367 3.66 4.63 12.70
C LEU A 367 2.41 3.90 13.21
N GLU A 368 2.59 2.75 13.83
CA GLU A 368 1.48 1.97 14.38
C GLU A 368 0.90 2.65 15.62
N GLU A 369 1.77 3.09 16.54
CA GLU A 369 1.37 3.85 17.74
C GLU A 369 0.66 5.15 17.35
N ALA A 370 1.22 5.91 16.39
CA ALA A 370 0.60 7.16 15.91
C ALA A 370 -0.80 6.90 15.32
N ARG A 371 -1.01 5.80 14.59
CA ARG A 371 -2.32 5.41 14.06
C ARG A 371 -3.31 5.09 15.17
N GLU A 372 -2.89 4.36 16.21
CA GLU A 372 -3.74 4.04 17.35
C GLU A 372 -4.20 5.31 18.07
N GLU A 373 -3.31 6.28 18.29
CA GLU A 373 -3.65 7.56 18.91
C GLU A 373 -4.65 8.37 18.06
N VAL A 374 -4.42 8.50 16.74
CA VAL A 374 -5.35 9.18 15.84
C VAL A 374 -6.73 8.53 15.86
N ASN A 375 -6.78 7.19 15.83
CA ASN A 375 -8.04 6.45 15.91
C ASN A 375 -8.76 6.68 17.25
N ALA A 376 -8.01 6.73 18.37
CA ALA A 376 -8.57 7.04 19.69
C ALA A 376 -9.17 8.45 19.75
N ASP A 377 -8.48 9.46 19.19
CA ASP A 377 -8.97 10.84 19.13
C ASP A 377 -10.23 10.96 18.24
N ARG A 378 -10.25 10.29 17.08
CA ARG A 378 -11.43 10.21 16.20
C ARG A 378 -12.62 9.59 16.92
N THR A 379 -12.41 8.46 17.60
CA THR A 379 -13.48 7.78 18.35
C THR A 379 -13.99 8.66 19.50
N ARG A 380 -13.12 9.43 20.17
CA ARG A 380 -13.52 10.40 21.20
C ARG A 380 -14.43 11.47 20.60
N SER A 381 -14.05 12.06 19.45
CA SER A 381 -14.86 13.04 18.73
C SER A 381 -16.22 12.46 18.31
N LEU A 382 -16.25 11.22 17.77
CA LEU A 382 -17.51 10.55 17.44
C LEU A 382 -18.39 10.30 18.67
N THR A 383 -17.77 9.98 19.82
CA THR A 383 -18.48 9.77 21.09
C THR A 383 -19.11 11.07 21.59
N GLU A 384 -18.41 12.20 21.47
CA GLU A 384 -18.95 13.53 21.79
C GLU A 384 -20.14 13.89 20.87
N ARG A 385 -20.00 13.67 19.55
CA ARG A 385 -21.09 13.85 18.59
C ARG A 385 -22.30 12.98 18.92
N LEU A 386 -22.08 11.73 19.30
CA LEU A 386 -23.15 10.81 19.70
C LEU A 386 -23.83 11.30 20.98
N SER A 387 -23.09 11.84 21.95
CA SER A 387 -23.65 12.37 23.19
C SER A 387 -24.56 13.61 22.99
N GLN A 388 -24.16 14.47 22.03
CA GLN A 388 -24.94 15.67 21.64
C GLN A 388 -26.23 15.30 20.91
N ASN A 389 -26.23 14.21 20.14
CA ASN A 389 -27.39 13.75 19.34
C ASN A 389 -28.34 12.82 20.10
N ARG A 390 -28.16 12.63 21.40
CA ARG A 390 -28.90 11.71 22.25
C ARG A 390 -30.35 12.14 22.56
N THR A 391 -31.17 12.37 21.53
CA THR A 391 -32.65 12.51 21.67
C THR A 391 -33.41 11.25 21.31
N ARG A 392 -32.76 10.19 20.76
CA ARG A 392 -33.42 8.96 20.37
C ARG A 392 -33.03 7.80 21.30
N ARG A 393 -33.93 7.45 22.22
CA ARG A 393 -33.90 6.19 22.99
C ARG A 393 -34.39 5.06 22.11
N GLY A 394 -33.50 4.27 21.55
CA GLY A 394 -33.83 3.04 20.81
C GLY A 394 -32.88 1.89 21.20
N SER A 395 -33.40 0.66 21.17
CA SER A 395 -32.61 -0.58 21.38
C SER A 395 -31.79 -0.96 20.13
N VAL A 396 -31.87 -0.20 19.07
CA VAL A 396 -31.28 -0.44 17.76
C VAL A 396 -30.05 0.43 17.61
N LEU A 397 -28.93 -0.15 17.17
CA LEU A 397 -27.66 0.54 16.91
C LEU A 397 -27.73 1.26 15.56
N ASP A 398 -27.39 2.53 15.48
CA ASP A 398 -27.14 3.20 14.19
C ASP A 398 -25.64 3.05 13.77
N PRO A 399 -25.27 3.41 12.51
CA PRO A 399 -23.87 3.29 12.06
C PRO A 399 -22.89 4.10 12.91
N LEU A 400 -23.24 5.27 13.44
CA LEU A 400 -22.41 6.08 14.30
C LEU A 400 -22.20 5.40 15.67
N GLU A 401 -23.26 4.88 16.25
CA GLU A 401 -23.17 4.11 17.50
C GLU A 401 -22.37 2.81 17.32
N LEU A 402 -22.49 2.16 16.16
CA LEU A 402 -21.69 0.99 15.81
C LEU A 402 -20.20 1.34 15.70
N ALA A 403 -19.86 2.45 15.02
CA ALA A 403 -18.49 2.94 14.88
C ALA A 403 -17.84 3.20 16.25
N VAL A 404 -18.52 3.91 17.14
CA VAL A 404 -18.06 4.15 18.51
C VAL A 404 -17.94 2.83 19.28
N THR A 405 -18.92 1.94 19.14
CA THR A 405 -18.94 0.65 19.85
C THR A 405 -17.79 -0.26 19.46
N LEU A 406 -17.43 -0.30 18.18
CA LEU A 406 -16.35 -1.14 17.67
C LEU A 406 -14.99 -0.44 17.62
N ASN A 407 -14.93 0.85 17.95
CA ASN A 407 -13.74 1.70 17.83
C ASN A 407 -13.25 1.81 16.38
N GLU A 408 -14.18 1.90 15.41
CA GLU A 408 -13.90 1.95 13.97
C GLU A 408 -14.61 3.14 13.32
N ALA A 409 -13.96 4.30 13.23
CA ALA A 409 -14.53 5.53 12.68
C ALA A 409 -15.02 5.38 11.22
N ALA A 410 -14.35 4.56 10.42
CA ALA A 410 -14.71 4.30 9.02
C ALA A 410 -16.15 3.75 8.85
N LEU A 411 -16.74 3.14 9.89
CA LEU A 411 -18.13 2.68 9.87
C LEU A 411 -19.16 3.83 9.89
N ALA A 412 -18.78 5.00 10.35
CA ALA A 412 -19.62 6.21 10.34
C ALA A 412 -19.21 7.20 9.24
N GLU A 413 -17.95 7.22 8.85
CA GLU A 413 -17.34 8.20 7.94
C GLU A 413 -17.05 7.60 6.56
N TYR A 414 -17.90 6.70 6.08
CA TYR A 414 -17.73 6.01 4.81
C TYR A 414 -17.82 6.96 3.61
N VAL A 415 -16.83 6.88 2.72
CA VAL A 415 -16.78 7.61 1.44
C VAL A 415 -16.65 6.62 0.28
N PRO A 416 -17.59 6.59 -0.69
CA PRO A 416 -17.51 5.74 -1.87
C PRO A 416 -16.29 6.09 -2.75
N THR A 417 -15.56 5.08 -3.22
CA THR A 417 -14.43 5.23 -4.15
C THR A 417 -14.72 4.62 -5.52
N MET A 418 -15.66 3.66 -5.61
CA MET A 418 -16.10 3.02 -6.85
C MET A 418 -17.53 3.41 -7.20
N ALA A 419 -17.88 3.43 -8.49
CA ALA A 419 -19.19 3.85 -8.97
C ALA A 419 -20.34 3.05 -8.33
N TRP A 420 -20.20 1.73 -8.22
CA TRP A 420 -21.23 0.87 -7.62
C TRP A 420 -21.42 1.14 -6.12
N GLN A 421 -20.39 1.60 -5.42
CA GLN A 421 -20.44 1.90 -3.98
C GLN A 421 -21.33 3.13 -3.69
N ALA A 422 -21.39 4.07 -4.63
CA ALA A 422 -22.22 5.26 -4.51
C ALA A 422 -23.73 5.01 -4.77
N GLN A 423 -24.07 3.83 -5.32
CA GLN A 423 -25.47 3.45 -5.55
C GLN A 423 -26.23 3.30 -4.25
N SER A 424 -27.57 3.35 -4.32
CA SER A 424 -28.43 3.09 -3.16
C SER A 424 -28.25 1.66 -2.64
N PRO A 425 -28.34 1.45 -1.30
CA PRO A 425 -28.30 0.12 -0.72
C PRO A 425 -29.41 -0.77 -1.29
N THR A 426 -29.13 -2.05 -1.48
CA THR A 426 -30.16 -3.01 -1.91
C THR A 426 -31.08 -3.36 -0.73
N SER A 427 -32.35 -3.70 -1.02
CA SER A 427 -33.31 -4.15 0.01
C SER A 427 -32.74 -5.32 0.81
N LYS A 428 -32.09 -6.29 0.13
CA LYS A 428 -31.44 -7.44 0.77
C LYS A 428 -30.35 -7.03 1.77
N GLN A 429 -29.50 -6.04 1.43
CA GLN A 429 -28.49 -5.53 2.35
C GLN A 429 -29.11 -4.89 3.59
N LEU A 430 -30.14 -4.05 3.38
CA LEU A 430 -30.85 -3.40 4.49
C LEU A 430 -31.56 -4.41 5.41
N ASP A 431 -32.17 -5.45 4.84
CA ASP A 431 -32.84 -6.50 5.62
C ASP A 431 -31.85 -7.30 6.46
N VAL A 432 -30.69 -7.64 5.89
CA VAL A 432 -29.63 -8.35 6.65
C VAL A 432 -29.07 -7.46 7.76
N LEU A 433 -28.85 -6.16 7.52
CA LEU A 433 -28.41 -5.20 8.56
C LEU A 433 -29.43 -5.09 9.70
N LYS A 434 -30.74 -5.01 9.37
CA LYS A 434 -31.81 -5.05 10.38
C LYS A 434 -31.79 -6.32 11.21
N ASN A 435 -31.52 -7.48 10.60
CA ASN A 435 -31.41 -8.75 11.31
C ASN A 435 -30.23 -8.78 12.30
N PHE A 436 -29.17 -8.02 12.02
CA PHE A 436 -28.09 -7.76 12.99
C PHE A 436 -28.46 -6.73 14.07
N GLY A 437 -29.65 -6.11 13.97
CA GLY A 437 -30.14 -5.11 14.92
C GLY A 437 -29.59 -3.71 14.66
N LEU A 438 -29.20 -3.40 13.40
CA LEU A 438 -28.75 -2.08 12.98
C LEU A 438 -29.92 -1.25 12.44
N ASP A 439 -30.00 0.04 12.84
CA ASP A 439 -30.86 1.02 12.20
C ASP A 439 -30.31 1.38 10.82
N THR A 440 -31.11 1.20 9.79
CA THR A 440 -30.69 1.42 8.42
C THR A 440 -30.87 2.84 7.93
N MET A 441 -31.47 3.74 8.73
CA MET A 441 -31.68 5.15 8.33
C MET A 441 -30.39 5.93 8.10
N GLY A 442 -29.29 5.54 8.78
CA GLY A 442 -27.96 6.12 8.60
C GLY A 442 -27.10 5.44 7.54
N VAL A 443 -27.60 4.45 6.81
CA VAL A 443 -26.84 3.74 5.76
C VAL A 443 -26.90 4.52 4.46
N LEU A 444 -25.78 5.15 4.10
CA LEU A 444 -25.72 6.18 3.05
C LEU A 444 -25.72 5.61 1.63
N SER A 445 -25.11 4.42 1.40
CA SER A 445 -24.91 3.88 0.06
C SER A 445 -24.73 2.35 0.08
N LYS A 446 -24.72 1.73 -1.10
CA LYS A 446 -24.48 0.30 -1.31
C LYS A 446 -23.13 -0.13 -0.76
N GLY A 447 -22.08 0.69 -0.96
CA GLY A 447 -20.76 0.45 -0.42
C GLY A 447 -20.73 0.55 1.11
N HIS A 448 -21.40 1.54 1.69
CA HIS A 448 -21.53 1.67 3.15
C HIS A 448 -22.24 0.44 3.75
N ALA A 449 -23.36 0.02 3.14
CA ALA A 449 -24.06 -1.21 3.56
C ALA A 449 -23.15 -2.44 3.48
N SER A 450 -22.31 -2.55 2.42
CA SER A 450 -21.37 -3.65 2.26
C SER A 450 -20.30 -3.65 3.36
N LEU A 451 -19.74 -2.50 3.72
CA LEU A 451 -18.75 -2.36 4.78
C LEU A 451 -19.32 -2.79 6.15
N LEU A 452 -20.52 -2.28 6.48
CA LEU A 452 -21.21 -2.63 7.72
C LEU A 452 -21.49 -4.14 7.80
N LEU A 453 -21.96 -4.74 6.71
CA LEU A 453 -22.23 -6.19 6.63
C LEU A 453 -20.95 -7.01 6.77
N ASP A 454 -19.88 -6.63 6.08
CA ASP A 454 -18.60 -7.32 6.16
C ASP A 454 -18.10 -7.37 7.60
N ARG A 455 -18.17 -6.25 8.31
CA ARG A 455 -17.74 -6.16 9.70
C ARG A 455 -18.59 -7.03 10.63
N LEU A 456 -19.92 -6.96 10.50
CA LEU A 456 -20.83 -7.76 11.34
C LEU A 456 -20.71 -9.24 11.06
N ILE A 457 -20.60 -9.66 9.79
CA ILE A 457 -20.44 -11.05 9.38
C ILE A 457 -19.07 -11.60 9.83
N THR A 458 -17.99 -10.83 9.64
CA THR A 458 -16.64 -11.22 10.07
C THR A 458 -16.58 -11.41 11.59
N ARG A 459 -17.13 -10.49 12.38
CA ARG A 459 -17.22 -10.66 13.84
C ARG A 459 -17.93 -11.95 14.23
N ARG A 460 -19.05 -12.25 13.57
CA ARG A 460 -19.79 -13.50 13.83
C ARG A 460 -18.97 -14.75 13.47
N LYS A 461 -18.26 -14.74 12.33
CA LYS A 461 -17.40 -15.86 11.90
C LYS A 461 -16.23 -16.09 12.84
N LEU A 462 -15.64 -15.04 13.39
CA LEU A 462 -14.55 -15.10 14.35
C LEU A 462 -15.01 -15.41 15.78
N GLY A 463 -16.30 -15.61 16.01
CA GLY A 463 -16.86 -15.86 17.34
C GLY A 463 -16.69 -14.69 18.31
N LEU A 464 -16.55 -13.45 17.82
CA LEU A 464 -16.40 -12.27 18.66
C LEU A 464 -17.75 -11.83 19.26
N ALA A 465 -17.67 -11.10 20.35
CA ALA A 465 -18.81 -10.50 21.03
C ALA A 465 -19.67 -9.67 20.07
N THR A 466 -20.98 -9.79 20.16
CA THR A 466 -21.90 -8.97 19.37
C THR A 466 -21.76 -7.48 19.73
N PRO A 467 -22.07 -6.54 18.81
CA PRO A 467 -22.00 -5.11 19.13
C PRO A 467 -22.82 -4.72 20.38
N LYS A 468 -23.96 -5.38 20.61
CA LYS A 468 -24.76 -5.17 21.83
C LYS A 468 -24.02 -5.60 23.08
N GLN A 469 -23.36 -6.75 23.05
CA GLN A 469 -22.52 -7.23 24.19
C GLN A 469 -21.35 -6.29 24.42
N VAL A 470 -20.62 -5.89 23.36
CA VAL A 470 -19.50 -4.93 23.44
C VAL A 470 -19.93 -3.62 24.12
N ARG A 471 -21.08 -3.06 23.73
CA ARG A 471 -21.64 -1.87 24.33
C ARG A 471 -21.91 -2.03 25.85
N VAL A 472 -22.50 -3.16 26.24
CA VAL A 472 -22.78 -3.42 27.66
C VAL A 472 -21.49 -3.67 28.43
N MET A 473 -20.57 -4.48 27.91
CA MET A 473 -19.26 -4.74 28.53
C MET A 473 -18.46 -3.45 28.75
N ARG A 474 -18.46 -2.53 27.79
CA ARG A 474 -17.82 -1.20 27.92
C ARG A 474 -18.44 -0.38 29.04
N ARG A 475 -19.76 -0.41 29.16
CA ARG A 475 -20.49 0.28 30.22
C ARG A 475 -20.11 -0.24 31.63
N TYR A 476 -19.76 -1.53 31.73
CA TYR A 476 -19.34 -2.17 32.99
C TYR A 476 -17.81 -2.25 33.15
N GLY A 477 -17.05 -1.48 32.34
CA GLY A 477 -15.61 -1.29 32.54
C GLY A 477 -14.72 -2.43 32.04
N HIS A 478 -15.16 -3.26 31.09
CA HIS A 478 -14.29 -4.26 30.45
C HIS A 478 -13.19 -3.56 29.65
N GLY A 479 -11.93 -3.99 29.80
CA GLY A 479 -10.76 -3.31 29.26
C GLY A 479 -10.70 -3.27 27.72
N ARG A 480 -11.03 -4.38 27.04
CA ARG A 480 -11.02 -4.50 25.57
C ARG A 480 -12.25 -5.25 25.05
N PRO A 481 -13.45 -4.66 25.16
CA PRO A 481 -14.69 -5.36 24.82
C PRO A 481 -14.85 -5.61 23.32
N GLU A 482 -14.19 -4.80 22.46
CA GLU A 482 -14.26 -4.93 21.00
C GLU A 482 -13.56 -6.19 20.45
N THR A 483 -12.55 -6.70 21.14
CA THR A 483 -11.79 -7.91 20.76
C THR A 483 -12.21 -9.16 21.53
N ALA A 484 -13.07 -9.00 22.54
CA ALA A 484 -13.56 -10.11 23.34
C ALA A 484 -14.34 -11.13 22.50
N THR A 485 -14.20 -12.41 22.81
CA THR A 485 -15.00 -13.47 22.21
C THR A 485 -16.44 -13.48 22.74
N PHE A 486 -17.33 -14.15 22.03
CA PHE A 486 -18.73 -14.30 22.48
C PHE A 486 -18.84 -14.99 23.86
N GLU A 487 -18.01 -16.00 24.11
CA GLU A 487 -18.00 -16.72 25.39
C GLU A 487 -17.43 -15.87 26.54
N GLU A 488 -16.35 -15.10 26.29
CA GLU A 488 -15.82 -14.13 27.27
C GLU A 488 -16.86 -13.07 27.61
N ALA A 489 -17.55 -12.54 26.60
CA ALA A 489 -18.61 -11.56 26.80
C ALA A 489 -19.76 -12.16 27.63
N LYS A 490 -20.18 -13.39 27.34
CA LYS A 490 -21.22 -14.08 28.07
C LYS A 490 -20.83 -14.32 29.53
N ALA A 491 -19.60 -14.78 29.78
CA ALA A 491 -19.09 -14.99 31.13
C ALA A 491 -19.01 -13.69 31.93
N PHE A 492 -18.46 -12.64 31.34
CA PHE A 492 -18.36 -11.31 31.96
C PHE A 492 -19.74 -10.74 32.32
N LEU A 493 -20.69 -10.76 31.38
CA LEU A 493 -22.04 -10.24 31.59
C LEU A 493 -22.81 -11.04 32.63
N ASN A 494 -22.70 -12.37 32.63
CA ASN A 494 -23.31 -13.22 33.64
C ASN A 494 -22.77 -12.90 35.05
N ALA A 495 -21.46 -12.70 35.19
CA ALA A 495 -20.86 -12.32 36.48
C ALA A 495 -21.34 -10.93 36.97
N GLN A 496 -21.54 -9.98 36.05
CA GLN A 496 -22.06 -8.64 36.41
C GLN A 496 -23.54 -8.67 36.82
N PHE A 497 -24.37 -9.50 36.15
CA PHE A 497 -25.80 -9.57 36.43
C PHE A 497 -26.16 -10.60 37.54
N ALA A 498 -25.24 -11.53 37.93
CA ALA A 498 -25.43 -12.41 39.06
C ALA A 498 -25.27 -11.69 40.42
N ASN A 499 -24.67 -10.50 40.42
CA ASN A 499 -24.47 -9.67 41.62
C ASN A 499 -25.52 -8.54 41.74
N HIS A 500 -26.56 -8.58 40.94
CA HIS A 500 -27.76 -7.69 40.99
C HIS A 500 -29.04 -8.54 41.03
#